data_66a685341e94850b5f85eb905e882b7a
#
_entry.id   66a685341e94850b5f85eb905e882b7a
#
_cell.length_a   1.000
_cell.length_b   1.000
_cell.length_c   1.000
_cell.angle_alpha   90.00
_cell.angle_beta   90.00
_cell.angle_gamma   90.00
#
_symmetry.space_group_name_H-M   'P 1'
#
loop_
_entity.id
_entity.type
_entity.pdbx_description
1 polymer ?
#
loop_
_entity_poly.entity_id
_entity_poly.type
_entity_poly.pdbx_seq_one_letter_code
_entity_poly.pdbx_strand_id
1 'polypeptide(L)'
;MSEADLLRWLSAPSADRGIRFALPKQGWDFHSYRSLAQRAEATAAELRAVGVRPGGVVAVIRRGGPEFVADLFGTLLAGATACPVAPPSAFGDRESYRRHLDTVLDTARPVVVRCGDEFADVVGERDFRPRTLPDVPALVQFTSGSTGKVRGVRVSRAALAANLAAIRRWLGMTPADPTASWLPVHHDMGLVGCLLAPVVTGSDLWLLSPSDFVRRPMRYLECFDAGGARLTAMPAFGLAHLADRVRPEQVRGLDLRAWRAVIVGAERVSAAVLERFTALLSPAGFAAEALLPAYGLAEATLAATAVPLGRGWRTHAQSPGEPAVTGCGTTLSGVRVSIVDSAGSPVPDGDVGEIVVGGDCVGTGYVDGQDFGAAVRTGDAGYLLDGELYPLGRFGDSVKVRGRAVFAEDLELLVSTVFPDRPACALGHARGHPEAVVVLERPRARDASDEVTALLRPHLDGVRIVVLRAKPGVVPRTSSGKPRRAALWAAYLSGELT
;
A
#
# COMPACT_ATOMS: atom_id res chain seq x y z
N MET A 1 -16.28 13.35 9.67
CA MET A 1 -17.13 12.95 8.53
C MET A 1 -18.03 11.84 9.02
N SER A 2 -19.33 11.92 8.78
CA SER A 2 -20.28 10.85 9.14
C SER A 2 -20.29 9.75 8.07
N GLU A 3 -20.89 8.61 8.38
CA GLU A 3 -21.09 7.54 7.38
C GLU A 3 -21.85 8.01 6.14
N ALA A 4 -22.81 8.93 6.32
CA ALA A 4 -23.59 9.53 5.23
C ALA A 4 -22.72 10.36 4.28
N ASP A 5 -21.59 10.92 4.77
CA ASP A 5 -20.69 11.73 3.96
C ASP A 5 -19.93 10.91 2.91
N LEU A 6 -19.79 9.59 3.10
CA LEU A 6 -19.14 8.71 2.13
C LEU A 6 -19.83 8.71 0.76
N LEU A 7 -21.15 8.84 0.75
CA LEU A 7 -21.98 8.82 -0.45
C LEU A 7 -22.56 10.21 -0.81
N ARG A 8 -22.21 11.25 -0.03
CA ARG A 8 -22.75 12.60 -0.22
C ARG A 8 -22.48 13.19 -1.60
N TRP A 9 -21.31 12.85 -2.19
CA TRP A 9 -20.97 13.31 -3.53
C TRP A 9 -21.96 12.83 -4.61
N LEU A 10 -22.66 11.71 -4.39
CA LEU A 10 -23.68 11.18 -5.30
C LEU A 10 -24.96 12.05 -5.34
N SER A 11 -25.29 12.73 -4.24
CA SER A 11 -26.52 13.56 -4.18
C SER A 11 -26.39 14.90 -4.90
N ALA A 12 -25.16 15.41 -5.07
CA ALA A 12 -24.88 16.67 -5.77
C ALA A 12 -23.58 16.57 -6.59
N PRO A 13 -23.52 15.66 -7.59
CA PRO A 13 -22.29 15.37 -8.31
C PRO A 13 -21.91 16.51 -9.27
N SER A 14 -20.62 16.91 -9.25
CA SER A 14 -20.09 17.92 -10.16
C SER A 14 -20.16 17.46 -11.63
N ALA A 15 -20.49 18.37 -12.53
CA ALA A 15 -20.38 18.15 -13.98
C ALA A 15 -19.00 18.45 -14.52
N ASP A 16 -18.24 19.31 -13.85
CA ASP A 16 -16.98 19.86 -14.35
C ASP A 16 -15.73 19.22 -13.71
N ARG A 17 -15.91 18.56 -12.55
CA ARG A 17 -14.88 17.79 -11.86
C ARG A 17 -15.15 16.31 -11.97
N GLY A 18 -14.07 15.52 -11.92
CA GLY A 18 -14.19 14.09 -12.09
C GLY A 18 -12.86 13.36 -12.13
N ILE A 19 -12.86 12.22 -12.77
CA ILE A 19 -11.70 11.35 -12.89
C ILE A 19 -11.25 11.29 -14.35
N ARG A 20 -9.94 11.46 -14.56
CA ARG A 20 -9.25 11.27 -15.84
C ARG A 20 -8.53 9.93 -15.80
N PHE A 21 -9.01 8.98 -16.57
CA PHE A 21 -8.38 7.67 -16.72
C PHE A 21 -7.36 7.71 -17.86
N ALA A 22 -6.16 7.21 -17.60
CA ALA A 22 -5.12 7.19 -18.61
C ALA A 22 -5.46 6.24 -19.77
N LEU A 23 -5.47 6.74 -20.99
CA LEU A 23 -5.64 5.92 -22.19
C LEU A 23 -4.33 5.17 -22.54
N PRO A 24 -4.38 3.98 -23.18
CA PRO A 24 -3.21 3.13 -23.40
C PRO A 24 -2.05 3.78 -24.15
N LYS A 25 -2.33 4.63 -25.14
CA LYS A 25 -1.30 5.29 -25.95
C LYS A 25 -0.97 6.68 -25.41
N GLN A 26 -1.92 7.58 -25.45
CA GLN A 26 -1.77 8.98 -25.03
C GLN A 26 -3.15 9.55 -24.73
N GLY A 27 -3.20 10.64 -23.92
CA GLY A 27 -4.44 11.33 -23.58
C GLY A 27 -5.16 10.70 -22.39
N TRP A 28 -6.31 11.27 -22.08
CA TRP A 28 -7.11 10.97 -20.89
C TRP A 28 -8.57 10.80 -21.27
N ASP A 29 -9.21 9.80 -20.71
CA ASP A 29 -10.65 9.62 -20.77
C ASP A 29 -11.27 10.26 -19.53
N PHE A 30 -11.97 11.36 -19.71
CA PHE A 30 -12.56 12.14 -18.61
C PHE A 30 -13.99 11.72 -18.34
N HIS A 31 -14.25 11.35 -17.09
CA HIS A 31 -15.59 11.09 -16.57
C HIS A 31 -15.91 12.05 -15.43
N SER A 32 -16.93 12.89 -15.63
CA SER A 32 -17.40 13.79 -14.57
C SER A 32 -18.00 13.01 -13.41
N TYR A 33 -17.97 13.59 -12.20
CA TYR A 33 -18.64 12.97 -11.05
C TYR A 33 -20.13 12.74 -11.30
N ARG A 34 -20.78 13.58 -12.09
CA ARG A 34 -22.18 13.37 -12.52
C ARG A 34 -22.34 12.09 -13.34
N SER A 35 -21.48 11.86 -14.32
CA SER A 35 -21.51 10.65 -15.12
C SER A 35 -21.21 9.40 -14.28
N LEU A 36 -20.23 9.49 -13.36
CA LEU A 36 -19.88 8.39 -12.46
C LEU A 36 -20.98 8.08 -11.46
N ALA A 37 -21.69 9.09 -10.94
CA ALA A 37 -22.84 8.93 -10.05
C ALA A 37 -23.99 8.18 -10.76
N GLN A 38 -24.34 8.57 -11.98
CA GLN A 38 -25.36 7.87 -12.78
C GLN A 38 -25.02 6.40 -13.00
N ARG A 39 -23.77 6.08 -13.28
CA ARG A 39 -23.30 4.69 -13.42
C ARG A 39 -23.40 3.94 -12.09
N ALA A 40 -23.01 4.54 -10.97
CA ALA A 40 -23.10 3.93 -9.65
C ALA A 40 -24.57 3.66 -9.24
N GLU A 41 -25.49 4.57 -9.56
CA GLU A 41 -26.94 4.40 -9.34
C GLU A 41 -27.50 3.24 -10.18
N ALA A 42 -27.13 3.15 -11.45
CA ALA A 42 -27.50 2.03 -12.32
C ALA A 42 -26.98 0.70 -11.77
N THR A 43 -25.70 0.63 -11.39
CA THR A 43 -25.14 -0.57 -10.77
C THR A 43 -25.84 -0.95 -9.47
N ALA A 44 -26.20 0.03 -8.63
CA ALA A 44 -26.94 -0.24 -7.41
C ALA A 44 -28.35 -0.82 -7.69
N ALA A 45 -29.03 -0.34 -8.73
CA ALA A 45 -30.32 -0.87 -9.17
C ALA A 45 -30.18 -2.32 -9.68
N GLU A 46 -29.17 -2.60 -10.50
CA GLU A 46 -28.85 -3.96 -10.99
C GLU A 46 -28.58 -4.93 -9.82
N LEU A 47 -27.74 -4.53 -8.87
CA LEU A 47 -27.40 -5.36 -7.71
C LEU A 47 -28.63 -5.69 -6.85
N ARG A 48 -29.54 -4.73 -6.64
CA ARG A 48 -30.79 -4.95 -5.93
C ARG A 48 -31.73 -5.87 -6.71
N ALA A 49 -31.79 -5.74 -8.03
CA ALA A 49 -32.63 -6.58 -8.90
C ALA A 49 -32.19 -8.06 -8.88
N VAL A 50 -30.87 -8.33 -8.79
CA VAL A 50 -30.35 -9.69 -8.64
C VAL A 50 -30.35 -10.19 -7.19
N GLY A 51 -31.00 -9.46 -6.26
CA GLY A 51 -31.22 -9.91 -4.89
C GLY A 51 -30.12 -9.62 -3.89
N VAL A 52 -29.14 -8.76 -4.21
CA VAL A 52 -28.13 -8.33 -3.24
C VAL A 52 -28.79 -7.56 -2.10
N ARG A 53 -28.51 -7.97 -0.86
CA ARG A 53 -29.05 -7.42 0.38
C ARG A 53 -27.96 -6.74 1.20
N PRO A 54 -28.30 -5.85 2.16
CA PRO A 54 -27.34 -5.29 3.09
C PRO A 54 -26.48 -6.38 3.76
N GLY A 55 -25.16 -6.14 3.83
CA GLY A 55 -24.16 -7.11 4.35
C GLY A 55 -23.76 -8.20 3.36
N GLY A 56 -24.43 -8.32 2.22
CA GLY A 56 -23.99 -9.20 1.14
C GLY A 56 -22.68 -8.69 0.52
N VAL A 57 -21.71 -9.57 0.30
CA VAL A 57 -20.41 -9.20 -0.27
C VAL A 57 -20.48 -9.20 -1.80
N VAL A 58 -20.04 -8.12 -2.43
CA VAL A 58 -19.87 -8.01 -3.89
C VAL A 58 -18.38 -7.95 -4.21
N ALA A 59 -17.85 -8.99 -4.83
CA ALA A 59 -16.47 -9.00 -5.29
C ALA A 59 -16.33 -8.19 -6.59
N VAL A 60 -15.37 -7.26 -6.63
CA VAL A 60 -15.12 -6.38 -7.78
C VAL A 60 -13.74 -6.68 -8.36
N ILE A 61 -13.71 -7.37 -9.50
CA ILE A 61 -12.50 -7.81 -10.21
C ILE A 61 -12.37 -6.98 -11.49
N ARG A 62 -11.89 -5.75 -11.34
CA ARG A 62 -11.74 -4.81 -12.46
C ARG A 62 -10.43 -4.04 -12.39
N ARG A 63 -9.98 -3.59 -13.54
CA ARG A 63 -8.92 -2.56 -13.61
C ARG A 63 -9.47 -1.24 -13.11
N GLY A 64 -8.57 -0.33 -12.70
CA GLY A 64 -8.95 1.05 -12.39
C GLY A 64 -9.55 1.74 -13.62
N GLY A 65 -10.85 2.01 -13.55
CA GLY A 65 -11.62 2.59 -14.64
C GLY A 65 -13.00 3.04 -14.15
N PRO A 66 -13.83 3.63 -15.04
CA PRO A 66 -15.17 4.11 -14.67
C PRO A 66 -16.08 2.99 -14.16
N GLU A 67 -15.97 1.77 -14.70
CA GLU A 67 -16.72 0.60 -14.25
C GLU A 67 -16.33 0.16 -12.84
N PHE A 68 -15.03 0.24 -12.48
CA PHE A 68 -14.59 -0.03 -11.11
C PHE A 68 -15.23 0.95 -10.12
N VAL A 69 -15.24 2.23 -10.46
CA VAL A 69 -15.87 3.29 -9.64
C VAL A 69 -17.37 3.05 -9.51
N ALA A 70 -18.03 2.70 -10.61
CA ALA A 70 -19.47 2.39 -10.63
C ALA A 70 -19.79 1.17 -9.76
N ASP A 71 -19.04 0.06 -9.90
CA ASP A 71 -19.25 -1.15 -9.12
C ASP A 71 -18.96 -0.94 -7.62
N LEU A 72 -17.90 -0.18 -7.28
CA LEU A 72 -17.57 0.15 -5.90
C LEU A 72 -18.69 0.97 -5.22
N PHE A 73 -19.01 2.13 -5.79
CA PHE A 73 -20.01 3.03 -5.20
C PHE A 73 -21.44 2.51 -5.36
N GLY A 74 -21.74 1.80 -6.44
CA GLY A 74 -23.03 1.12 -6.63
C GLY A 74 -23.27 0.04 -5.57
N THR A 75 -22.22 -0.72 -5.20
CA THR A 75 -22.27 -1.68 -4.10
C THR A 75 -22.55 -1.00 -2.76
N LEU A 76 -21.83 0.09 -2.44
CA LEU A 76 -22.05 0.86 -1.22
C LEU A 76 -23.43 1.50 -1.18
N LEU A 77 -23.94 1.99 -2.32
CA LEU A 77 -25.26 2.58 -2.47
C LEU A 77 -26.38 1.51 -2.36
N ALA A 78 -26.13 0.28 -2.77
CA ALA A 78 -27.04 -0.86 -2.54
C ALA A 78 -27.08 -1.30 -1.07
N GLY A 79 -26.23 -0.75 -0.19
CA GLY A 79 -26.12 -1.16 1.21
C GLY A 79 -25.26 -2.40 1.41
N ALA A 80 -24.63 -2.90 0.35
CA ALA A 80 -23.78 -4.09 0.37
C ALA A 80 -22.31 -3.76 0.73
N THR A 81 -21.52 -4.79 0.89
CA THR A 81 -20.09 -4.72 1.21
C THR A 81 -19.26 -4.88 -0.07
N ALA A 82 -18.47 -3.88 -0.42
CA ALA A 82 -17.57 -3.98 -1.57
C ALA A 82 -16.29 -4.74 -1.21
N CYS A 83 -15.90 -5.68 -2.06
CA CYS A 83 -14.69 -6.46 -1.95
C CYS A 83 -13.83 -6.29 -3.22
N PRO A 84 -12.98 -5.25 -3.29
CA PRO A 84 -12.06 -5.08 -4.40
C PRO A 84 -11.02 -6.20 -4.43
N VAL A 85 -10.88 -6.86 -5.57
CA VAL A 85 -9.97 -7.98 -5.77
C VAL A 85 -9.01 -7.65 -6.92
N ALA A 86 -7.73 -8.00 -6.73
CA ALA A 86 -6.72 -7.80 -7.75
C ALA A 86 -7.10 -8.50 -9.07
N PRO A 87 -7.11 -7.82 -10.23
CA PRO A 87 -7.28 -8.47 -11.51
C PRO A 87 -5.99 -9.21 -11.91
N PRO A 88 -6.02 -10.14 -12.89
CA PRO A 88 -4.83 -10.81 -13.40
C PRO A 88 -3.76 -9.80 -13.82
N SER A 89 -2.53 -10.01 -13.38
CA SER A 89 -1.40 -9.19 -13.81
C SER A 89 -0.93 -9.64 -15.20
N ALA A 90 -0.48 -8.71 -16.04
CA ALA A 90 0.08 -9.03 -17.36
C ALA A 90 1.36 -9.90 -17.30
N PHE A 91 1.97 -10.02 -16.12
CA PHE A 91 3.23 -10.74 -15.88
C PHE A 91 3.07 -11.96 -14.96
N GLY A 92 1.84 -12.30 -14.54
CA GLY A 92 1.56 -13.39 -13.63
C GLY A 92 1.22 -14.68 -14.37
N ASP A 93 1.64 -15.82 -13.79
CA ASP A 93 1.14 -17.11 -14.20
C ASP A 93 -0.36 -17.22 -13.90
N ARG A 94 -1.12 -17.61 -14.92
CA ARG A 94 -2.59 -17.68 -14.90
C ARG A 94 -3.12 -18.66 -13.87
N GLU A 95 -2.44 -19.77 -13.68
CA GLU A 95 -2.87 -20.81 -12.74
C GLU A 95 -2.61 -20.41 -11.29
N SER A 96 -1.47 -19.78 -11.02
CA SER A 96 -1.18 -19.18 -9.69
C SER A 96 -2.16 -18.07 -9.35
N TYR A 97 -2.56 -17.27 -10.34
CA TYR A 97 -3.60 -16.26 -10.13
C TYR A 97 -4.96 -16.92 -9.81
N ARG A 98 -5.37 -17.98 -10.53
CA ARG A 98 -6.61 -18.71 -10.24
C ARG A 98 -6.63 -19.24 -8.82
N ARG A 99 -5.55 -19.92 -8.39
CA ARG A 99 -5.42 -20.42 -6.99
C ARG A 99 -5.52 -19.29 -5.95
N HIS A 100 -4.90 -18.15 -6.24
CA HIS A 100 -5.03 -16.97 -5.36
C HIS A 100 -6.46 -16.45 -5.35
N LEU A 101 -7.09 -16.33 -6.51
CA LEU A 101 -8.47 -15.88 -6.65
C LEU A 101 -9.44 -16.83 -5.93
N ASP A 102 -9.24 -18.15 -6.06
CA ASP A 102 -10.01 -19.16 -5.33
C ASP A 102 -9.95 -18.92 -3.82
N THR A 103 -8.74 -18.73 -3.28
CA THR A 103 -8.55 -18.44 -1.84
C THR A 103 -9.28 -17.18 -1.39
N VAL A 104 -9.22 -16.11 -2.20
CA VAL A 104 -9.89 -14.84 -1.91
C VAL A 104 -11.41 -15.01 -1.95
N LEU A 105 -11.94 -15.63 -3.00
CA LEU A 105 -13.38 -15.78 -3.19
C LEU A 105 -13.99 -16.78 -2.20
N ASP A 106 -13.29 -17.86 -1.86
CA ASP A 106 -13.71 -18.82 -0.81
C ASP A 106 -13.74 -18.17 0.58
N THR A 107 -12.83 -17.22 0.83
CA THR A 107 -12.82 -16.45 2.08
C THR A 107 -13.95 -15.42 2.08
N ALA A 108 -14.11 -14.63 1.01
CA ALA A 108 -15.10 -13.58 0.91
C ALA A 108 -16.54 -14.12 0.80
N ARG A 109 -16.73 -15.25 0.11
CA ARG A 109 -18.03 -15.87 -0.23
C ARG A 109 -19.02 -14.83 -0.78
N PRO A 110 -18.71 -14.20 -1.93
CA PRO A 110 -19.53 -13.12 -2.46
C PRO A 110 -20.92 -13.62 -2.90
N VAL A 111 -21.90 -12.74 -2.81
CA VAL A 111 -23.24 -12.94 -3.41
C VAL A 111 -23.17 -12.75 -4.91
N VAL A 112 -22.33 -11.80 -5.35
CA VAL A 112 -22.14 -11.46 -6.76
C VAL A 112 -20.67 -11.17 -7.01
N VAL A 113 -20.17 -11.62 -8.15
CA VAL A 113 -18.85 -11.24 -8.68
C VAL A 113 -19.06 -10.31 -9.87
N ARG A 114 -18.57 -9.10 -9.76
CA ARG A 114 -18.52 -8.10 -10.84
C ARG A 114 -17.13 -8.14 -11.44
N CYS A 115 -16.98 -8.60 -12.68
CA CYS A 115 -15.69 -8.65 -13.35
C CYS A 115 -15.73 -7.95 -14.72
N GLY A 116 -14.56 -7.58 -15.24
CA GLY A 116 -14.40 -7.16 -16.61
C GLY A 116 -14.53 -8.36 -17.55
N ASP A 117 -15.08 -8.14 -18.75
CA ASP A 117 -15.25 -9.20 -19.76
C ASP A 117 -13.92 -9.88 -20.09
N GLU A 118 -12.82 -9.11 -20.04
CA GLU A 118 -11.45 -9.60 -20.26
C GLU A 118 -10.97 -10.61 -19.20
N PHE A 119 -11.69 -10.75 -18.09
CA PHE A 119 -11.37 -11.65 -16.98
C PHE A 119 -12.37 -12.78 -16.80
N ALA A 120 -13.47 -12.79 -17.57
CA ALA A 120 -14.57 -13.72 -17.41
C ALA A 120 -14.11 -15.19 -17.48
N ASP A 121 -13.18 -15.50 -18.36
CA ASP A 121 -12.60 -16.85 -18.55
C ASP A 121 -11.71 -17.31 -17.38
N VAL A 122 -11.14 -16.39 -16.62
CA VAL A 122 -10.33 -16.68 -15.43
C VAL A 122 -11.19 -16.79 -14.19
N VAL A 123 -12.20 -15.93 -14.10
CA VAL A 123 -13.17 -15.93 -12.98
C VAL A 123 -14.06 -17.17 -13.07
N GLY A 124 -14.56 -17.51 -14.27
CA GLY A 124 -15.43 -18.67 -14.52
C GLY A 124 -16.75 -18.60 -13.77
N GLU A 125 -17.61 -19.57 -14.03
CA GLU A 125 -18.81 -19.80 -13.21
C GLU A 125 -18.39 -20.50 -11.90
N ARG A 126 -18.87 -19.96 -10.78
CA ARG A 126 -18.56 -20.48 -9.44
C ARG A 126 -19.82 -20.50 -8.59
N ASP A 127 -20.05 -21.62 -7.95
CA ASP A 127 -21.13 -21.76 -6.97
C ASP A 127 -20.57 -21.45 -5.58
N PHE A 128 -20.90 -20.29 -5.04
CA PHE A 128 -20.57 -19.89 -3.69
C PHE A 128 -21.77 -20.14 -2.78
N ARG A 129 -21.52 -20.56 -1.54
CA ARG A 129 -22.49 -20.36 -0.48
C ARG A 129 -22.32 -18.92 0.05
N PRO A 130 -23.18 -17.97 -0.38
CA PRO A 130 -23.00 -16.57 -0.07
C PRO A 130 -22.89 -16.32 1.43
N ARG A 131 -22.06 -15.34 1.79
CA ARG A 131 -21.95 -14.88 3.18
C ARG A 131 -22.60 -13.51 3.30
N THR A 132 -23.38 -13.33 4.37
CA THR A 132 -23.80 -12.02 4.84
C THR A 132 -22.97 -11.68 6.07
N LEU A 133 -22.31 -10.54 6.07
CA LEU A 133 -21.52 -10.08 7.21
C LEU A 133 -22.43 -9.34 8.20
N PRO A 134 -22.40 -9.67 9.49
CA PRO A 134 -23.38 -9.17 10.46
C PRO A 134 -23.24 -7.67 10.75
N ASP A 135 -22.03 -7.12 10.62
CA ASP A 135 -21.68 -5.73 10.88
C ASP A 135 -21.80 -4.83 9.64
N VAL A 136 -22.28 -5.37 8.51
CA VAL A 136 -22.45 -4.65 7.22
C VAL A 136 -21.29 -3.71 6.91
N PRO A 137 -20.05 -4.23 6.80
CA PRO A 137 -18.90 -3.38 6.54
C PRO A 137 -19.02 -2.66 5.19
N ALA A 138 -18.35 -1.51 5.05
CA ALA A 138 -18.24 -0.84 3.75
C ALA A 138 -17.37 -1.67 2.80
N LEU A 139 -16.25 -2.18 3.32
CA LEU A 139 -15.24 -2.87 2.52
C LEU A 139 -14.81 -4.19 3.18
N VAL A 140 -14.48 -5.17 2.36
CA VAL A 140 -13.55 -6.24 2.70
C VAL A 140 -12.27 -5.98 1.94
N GLN A 141 -11.22 -5.60 2.68
CA GLN A 141 -9.90 -5.30 2.11
C GLN A 141 -8.97 -6.48 2.33
N PHE A 142 -8.58 -7.15 1.25
CA PHE A 142 -7.62 -8.25 1.34
C PHE A 142 -6.20 -7.74 1.51
N THR A 143 -5.51 -8.27 2.52
CA THR A 143 -4.08 -8.04 2.74
C THR A 143 -3.26 -9.16 2.11
N SER A 144 -2.09 -8.81 1.60
CA SER A 144 -1.17 -9.79 1.02
C SER A 144 -0.49 -10.71 2.06
N GLY A 145 -0.83 -10.56 3.33
CA GLY A 145 -0.34 -11.32 4.49
C GLY A 145 1.14 -11.68 4.44
N SER A 146 1.96 -11.07 5.28
CA SER A 146 3.39 -11.46 5.41
C SER A 146 3.55 -12.93 5.88
N THR A 147 2.53 -13.47 6.57
CA THR A 147 2.45 -14.87 7.00
C THR A 147 2.07 -15.85 5.88
N GLY A 148 1.92 -15.37 4.63
CA GLY A 148 1.49 -16.18 3.49
C GLY A 148 -0.02 -16.47 3.44
N LYS A 149 -0.78 -16.16 4.49
CA LYS A 149 -2.26 -16.29 4.48
C LYS A 149 -2.89 -15.00 3.98
N VAL A 150 -3.73 -15.12 2.96
CA VAL A 150 -4.57 -14.04 2.47
C VAL A 150 -5.70 -13.83 3.48
N ARG A 151 -5.80 -12.62 4.07
CA ARG A 151 -6.83 -12.28 5.06
C ARG A 151 -7.64 -11.09 4.59
N GLY A 152 -8.95 -11.19 4.69
CA GLY A 152 -9.88 -10.09 4.37
C GLY A 152 -10.23 -9.30 5.63
N VAL A 153 -9.85 -8.02 5.68
CA VAL A 153 -10.17 -7.09 6.75
C VAL A 153 -11.56 -6.51 6.52
N ARG A 154 -12.41 -6.58 7.54
CA ARG A 154 -13.73 -5.93 7.55
C ARG A 154 -13.57 -4.48 7.99
N VAL A 155 -13.78 -3.56 7.06
CA VAL A 155 -13.72 -2.12 7.33
C VAL A 155 -15.15 -1.59 7.42
N SER A 156 -15.57 -1.16 8.61
CA SER A 156 -16.91 -0.59 8.82
C SER A 156 -17.06 0.75 8.07
N ARG A 157 -18.30 1.17 7.83
CA ARG A 157 -18.59 2.50 7.24
C ARG A 157 -18.06 3.61 8.14
N ALA A 158 -18.18 3.45 9.46
CA ALA A 158 -17.67 4.40 10.45
C ALA A 158 -16.15 4.51 10.39
N ALA A 159 -15.42 3.38 10.40
CA ALA A 159 -13.96 3.36 10.32
C ALA A 159 -13.44 3.98 9.01
N LEU A 160 -14.08 3.66 7.88
CA LEU A 160 -13.75 4.26 6.59
C LEU A 160 -13.96 5.78 6.60
N ALA A 161 -15.12 6.24 7.11
CA ALA A 161 -15.44 7.66 7.23
C ALA A 161 -14.44 8.39 8.15
N ALA A 162 -14.10 7.79 9.30
CA ALA A 162 -13.14 8.35 10.26
C ALA A 162 -11.75 8.50 9.64
N ASN A 163 -11.25 7.48 8.96
CA ASN A 163 -9.92 7.52 8.35
C ASN A 163 -9.86 8.52 7.18
N LEU A 164 -10.88 8.57 6.32
CA LEU A 164 -10.98 9.57 5.26
C LEU A 164 -11.05 11.00 5.83
N ALA A 165 -11.77 11.20 6.94
CA ALA A 165 -11.80 12.49 7.62
C ALA A 165 -10.43 12.89 8.19
N ALA A 166 -9.70 11.95 8.77
CA ALA A 166 -8.37 12.16 9.30
C ALA A 166 -7.37 12.53 8.19
N ILE A 167 -7.38 11.80 7.07
CA ILE A 167 -6.54 12.08 5.89
C ILE A 167 -6.86 13.48 5.32
N ARG A 168 -8.14 13.80 5.12
CA ARG A 168 -8.55 15.10 4.60
C ARG A 168 -8.12 16.25 5.51
N ARG A 169 -8.24 16.08 6.82
CA ARG A 169 -7.81 17.08 7.81
C ARG A 169 -6.29 17.24 7.81
N TRP A 170 -5.55 16.14 7.82
CA TRP A 170 -4.08 16.14 7.77
C TRP A 170 -3.55 16.89 6.56
N LEU A 171 -4.08 16.61 5.38
CA LEU A 171 -3.64 17.22 4.13
C LEU A 171 -4.32 18.57 3.83
N GLY A 172 -5.30 18.98 4.65
CA GLY A 172 -6.10 20.18 4.36
C GLY A 172 -6.80 20.07 3.00
N MET A 173 -7.31 18.88 2.63
CA MET A 173 -7.86 18.62 1.30
C MET A 173 -9.14 19.41 1.05
N THR A 174 -9.16 20.08 -0.06
CA THR A 174 -10.32 20.82 -0.62
C THR A 174 -10.58 20.34 -2.06
N PRO A 175 -11.72 20.72 -2.65
CA PRO A 175 -11.94 20.48 -4.08
C PRO A 175 -10.90 21.11 -5.02
N ALA A 176 -10.09 22.06 -4.55
CA ALA A 176 -8.99 22.69 -5.30
C ALA A 176 -7.66 21.92 -5.20
N ASP A 177 -7.63 20.75 -4.58
CA ASP A 177 -6.43 19.93 -4.42
C ASP A 177 -6.54 18.62 -5.23
N PRO A 178 -6.32 18.66 -6.55
CA PRO A 178 -6.40 17.48 -7.39
C PRO A 178 -5.32 16.46 -7.03
N THR A 179 -5.65 15.19 -7.23
CA THR A 179 -4.76 14.06 -6.94
C THR A 179 -4.33 13.37 -8.24
N ALA A 180 -3.09 12.87 -8.31
CA ALA A 180 -2.70 11.91 -9.33
C ALA A 180 -2.23 10.61 -8.69
N SER A 181 -2.62 9.47 -9.25
CA SER A 181 -2.25 8.15 -8.73
C SER A 181 -2.02 7.15 -9.85
N TRP A 182 -1.09 6.24 -9.60
CA TRP A 182 -0.87 5.04 -10.38
C TRP A 182 -1.08 3.76 -9.56
N LEU A 183 -1.46 3.92 -8.30
CA LEU A 183 -1.62 2.80 -7.38
C LEU A 183 -2.80 1.91 -7.78
N PRO A 184 -2.67 0.59 -7.56
CA PRO A 184 -3.78 -0.33 -7.77
C PRO A 184 -4.97 0.04 -6.87
N VAL A 185 -6.15 0.19 -7.46
CA VAL A 185 -7.39 0.57 -6.75
C VAL A 185 -7.99 -0.56 -5.89
N HIS A 186 -7.39 -1.74 -5.89
CA HIS A 186 -7.75 -2.85 -5.00
C HIS A 186 -6.87 -2.93 -3.75
N HIS A 187 -5.85 -2.09 -3.62
CA HIS A 187 -5.03 -1.92 -2.41
C HIS A 187 -5.51 -0.72 -1.60
N ASP A 188 -5.37 -0.81 -0.28
CA ASP A 188 -5.78 0.20 0.69
C ASP A 188 -5.28 1.62 0.35
N MET A 189 -3.98 1.80 0.09
CA MET A 189 -3.41 3.10 -0.25
C MET A 189 -3.97 3.66 -1.57
N GLY A 190 -4.13 2.82 -2.60
CA GLY A 190 -4.73 3.21 -3.87
C GLY A 190 -6.23 3.45 -3.76
N LEU A 191 -6.93 2.59 -3.02
CA LEU A 191 -8.38 2.67 -2.84
C LEU A 191 -8.77 3.83 -1.92
N VAL A 192 -8.31 3.80 -0.67
CA VAL A 192 -8.76 4.75 0.36
C VAL A 192 -8.07 6.11 0.17
N GLY A 193 -6.74 6.12 0.02
CA GLY A 193 -5.95 7.34 -0.06
C GLY A 193 -6.07 8.06 -1.41
N CYS A 194 -6.04 7.32 -2.51
CA CYS A 194 -5.92 7.91 -3.84
C CYS A 194 -7.20 7.87 -4.70
N LEU A 195 -8.20 7.07 -4.33
CA LEU A 195 -9.49 7.08 -5.03
C LEU A 195 -10.60 7.65 -4.14
N LEU A 196 -10.85 7.07 -2.97
CA LEU A 196 -11.96 7.50 -2.11
C LEU A 196 -11.75 8.92 -1.56
N ALA A 197 -10.54 9.26 -1.07
CA ALA A 197 -10.30 10.59 -0.50
C ALA A 197 -10.55 11.74 -1.50
N PRO A 198 -10.03 11.74 -2.75
CA PRO A 198 -10.37 12.78 -3.73
C PRO A 198 -11.85 12.76 -4.14
N VAL A 199 -12.49 11.58 -4.31
CA VAL A 199 -13.91 11.49 -4.70
C VAL A 199 -14.81 12.10 -3.62
N VAL A 200 -14.65 11.73 -2.35
CA VAL A 200 -15.46 12.29 -1.26
C VAL A 200 -15.14 13.76 -0.97
N THR A 201 -13.98 14.25 -1.40
CA THR A 201 -13.61 15.66 -1.35
C THR A 201 -14.20 16.45 -2.52
N GLY A 202 -14.52 15.78 -3.64
CA GLY A 202 -14.96 16.41 -4.87
C GLY A 202 -13.84 17.09 -5.65
N SER A 203 -12.58 16.64 -5.50
CA SER A 203 -11.42 17.11 -6.24
C SER A 203 -11.17 16.28 -7.49
N ASP A 204 -10.52 16.83 -8.51
CA ASP A 204 -10.14 16.07 -9.69
C ASP A 204 -9.11 14.97 -9.38
N LEU A 205 -9.17 13.87 -10.14
CA LEU A 205 -8.23 12.75 -10.03
C LEU A 205 -7.68 12.36 -11.41
N TRP A 206 -6.36 12.21 -11.53
CA TRP A 206 -5.70 11.51 -12.63
C TRP A 206 -5.34 10.11 -12.20
N LEU A 207 -5.87 9.10 -12.87
CA LEU A 207 -5.64 7.70 -12.55
C LEU A 207 -4.92 6.98 -13.70
N LEU A 208 -3.68 6.57 -13.44
CA LEU A 208 -2.87 5.73 -14.31
C LEU A 208 -2.93 4.27 -13.83
N SER A 209 -2.59 3.35 -14.71
CA SER A 209 -2.29 1.98 -14.29
C SER A 209 -0.85 1.86 -13.76
N PRO A 210 -0.55 0.87 -12.89
CA PRO A 210 0.84 0.60 -12.47
C PRO A 210 1.78 0.36 -13.65
N SER A 211 1.29 -0.32 -14.70
CA SER A 211 2.08 -0.59 -15.90
C SER A 211 2.35 0.67 -16.74
N ASP A 212 1.46 1.66 -16.71
CA ASP A 212 1.70 2.95 -17.34
C ASP A 212 2.79 3.74 -16.62
N PHE A 213 2.72 3.77 -15.30
CA PHE A 213 3.73 4.42 -14.47
C PHE A 213 5.13 3.82 -14.70
N VAL A 214 5.25 2.49 -14.66
CA VAL A 214 6.55 1.81 -14.85
C VAL A 214 7.12 2.03 -16.24
N ARG A 215 6.28 2.02 -17.28
CA ARG A 215 6.74 2.20 -18.67
C ARG A 215 6.95 3.64 -19.07
N ARG A 216 6.18 4.57 -18.52
CA ARG A 216 6.14 5.97 -18.91
C ARG A 216 6.12 6.91 -17.70
N PRO A 217 7.20 6.92 -16.88
CA PRO A 217 7.23 7.68 -15.63
C PRO A 217 7.05 9.19 -15.83
N MET A 218 7.50 9.75 -16.98
CA MET A 218 7.30 11.16 -17.31
C MET A 218 5.82 11.54 -17.41
N ARG A 219 4.97 10.67 -17.99
CA ARG A 219 3.52 10.91 -18.07
C ARG A 219 2.89 11.13 -16.68
N TYR A 220 3.41 10.45 -15.67
CA TYR A 220 2.96 10.64 -14.31
C TYR A 220 3.45 11.99 -13.75
N LEU A 221 4.70 12.38 -13.99
CA LEU A 221 5.22 13.69 -13.55
C LEU A 221 4.48 14.86 -14.22
N GLU A 222 4.11 14.71 -15.49
CA GLU A 222 3.32 15.69 -16.23
C GLU A 222 1.95 15.98 -15.61
N CYS A 223 1.40 15.05 -14.81
CA CYS A 223 0.17 15.30 -14.06
C CYS A 223 0.33 16.40 -13.00
N PHE A 224 1.54 16.70 -12.55
CA PHE A 224 1.85 17.69 -11.50
C PHE A 224 2.36 19.01 -12.06
N ASP A 225 2.51 19.11 -13.38
CA ASP A 225 2.89 20.36 -14.05
C ASP A 225 1.86 21.47 -13.79
N ALA A 226 2.21 22.70 -14.11
CA ALA A 226 1.47 23.92 -13.81
C ALA A 226 -0.06 23.75 -13.89
N GLY A 227 -0.75 23.95 -12.77
CA GLY A 227 -2.21 23.81 -12.68
C GLY A 227 -2.75 22.37 -12.61
N GLY A 228 -1.87 21.38 -12.54
CA GLY A 228 -2.22 19.95 -12.44
C GLY A 228 -2.48 19.45 -11.02
N ALA A 229 -2.15 18.18 -10.79
CA ALA A 229 -2.28 17.52 -9.49
C ALA A 229 -1.39 18.16 -8.42
N ARG A 230 -1.85 18.08 -7.17
CA ARG A 230 -1.15 18.64 -6.00
C ARG A 230 -0.81 17.59 -4.95
N LEU A 231 -1.50 16.45 -5.01
CA LEU A 231 -1.41 15.38 -4.01
C LEU A 231 -1.16 14.05 -4.69
N THR A 232 -0.40 13.19 -4.01
CA THR A 232 -0.24 11.79 -4.39
C THR A 232 0.16 10.93 -3.20
N ALA A 233 0.02 9.60 -3.35
CA ALA A 233 0.67 8.64 -2.47
C ALA A 233 1.38 7.57 -3.30
N MET A 234 2.51 7.08 -2.80
CA MET A 234 3.23 5.96 -3.41
C MET A 234 4.16 5.27 -2.41
N PRO A 235 4.54 4.01 -2.64
CA PRO A 235 5.62 3.37 -1.89
C PRO A 235 6.97 3.97 -2.27
N ALA A 236 7.99 3.80 -1.42
CA ALA A 236 9.36 4.26 -1.67
C ALA A 236 9.92 3.76 -3.01
N PHE A 237 9.50 2.56 -3.46
CA PHE A 237 9.76 2.06 -4.81
C PHE A 237 9.37 3.05 -5.92
N GLY A 238 8.23 3.72 -5.79
CA GLY A 238 7.77 4.68 -6.80
C GLY A 238 8.73 5.85 -6.93
N LEU A 239 9.22 6.38 -5.81
CA LEU A 239 10.24 7.45 -5.78
C LEU A 239 11.54 6.98 -6.41
N ALA A 240 12.02 5.80 -5.99
CA ALA A 240 13.26 5.21 -6.55
C ALA A 240 13.14 4.99 -8.05
N HIS A 241 12.00 4.47 -8.53
CA HIS A 241 11.76 4.25 -9.94
C HIS A 241 11.81 5.55 -10.76
N LEU A 242 11.22 6.63 -10.24
CA LEU A 242 11.31 7.95 -10.86
C LEU A 242 12.77 8.45 -10.89
N ALA A 243 13.49 8.37 -9.76
CA ALA A 243 14.86 8.80 -9.65
C ALA A 243 15.83 8.01 -10.56
N ASP A 244 15.52 6.73 -10.85
CA ASP A 244 16.36 5.87 -11.70
C ASP A 244 16.03 5.98 -13.20
N ARG A 245 14.79 6.35 -13.56
CA ARG A 245 14.30 6.31 -14.95
C ARG A 245 14.15 7.67 -15.60
N VAL A 246 13.99 8.72 -14.82
CA VAL A 246 13.81 10.07 -15.32
C VAL A 246 15.15 10.80 -15.28
N ARG A 247 15.51 11.43 -16.40
CA ARG A 247 16.73 12.23 -16.50
C ARG A 247 16.47 13.67 -16.11
N PRO A 248 17.43 14.37 -15.48
CA PRO A 248 17.27 15.77 -15.05
C PRO A 248 16.81 16.72 -16.17
N GLU A 249 17.23 16.46 -17.44
CA GLU A 249 16.83 17.30 -18.57
C GLU A 249 15.33 17.23 -18.86
N GLN A 250 14.69 16.08 -18.57
CA GLN A 250 13.26 15.86 -18.85
C GLN A 250 12.36 16.64 -17.90
N VAL A 251 12.83 16.93 -16.68
CA VAL A 251 12.04 17.64 -15.67
C VAL A 251 12.21 19.18 -15.74
N ARG A 252 13.22 19.70 -16.43
CA ARG A 252 13.52 21.14 -16.49
C ARG A 252 12.39 22.00 -17.07
N GLY A 253 11.49 21.41 -17.85
CA GLY A 253 10.34 22.10 -18.45
C GLY A 253 9.07 22.08 -17.58
N LEU A 254 9.09 21.37 -16.45
CA LEU A 254 7.95 21.25 -15.55
C LEU A 254 7.96 22.34 -14.48
N ASP A 255 6.78 22.74 -14.03
CA ASP A 255 6.57 23.59 -12.85
C ASP A 255 5.89 22.76 -11.74
N LEU A 256 6.67 22.26 -10.79
CA LEU A 256 6.21 21.39 -9.70
C LEU A 256 6.00 22.14 -8.39
N ARG A 257 6.02 23.47 -8.38
CA ARG A 257 5.85 24.29 -7.16
C ARG A 257 4.49 24.10 -6.48
N ALA A 258 3.48 23.69 -7.24
CA ALA A 258 2.15 23.41 -6.71
C ALA A 258 1.99 22.01 -6.09
N TRP A 259 2.98 21.13 -6.21
CA TRP A 259 2.95 19.77 -5.66
C TRP A 259 3.13 19.80 -4.14
N ARG A 260 2.02 19.72 -3.39
CA ARG A 260 1.95 19.94 -1.94
C ARG A 260 2.31 18.73 -1.09
N ALA A 261 1.96 17.52 -1.56
CA ALA A 261 2.17 16.31 -0.77
C ALA A 261 2.44 15.08 -1.63
N VAL A 262 3.49 14.37 -1.25
CA VAL A 262 3.83 13.02 -1.69
C VAL A 262 3.84 12.14 -0.45
N ILE A 263 2.74 11.42 -0.22
CA ILE A 263 2.64 10.49 0.90
C ILE A 263 3.47 9.26 0.57
N VAL A 264 4.43 8.92 1.43
CA VAL A 264 5.33 7.78 1.21
C VAL A 264 5.12 6.75 2.30
N GLY A 265 4.64 5.56 1.94
CA GLY A 265 4.30 4.54 2.92
C GLY A 265 4.22 3.14 2.34
N ALA A 266 3.55 2.26 3.08
CA ALA A 266 3.35 0.85 2.75
C ALA A 266 4.63 -0.02 2.81
N GLU A 267 5.82 0.55 2.88
CA GLU A 267 7.10 -0.13 3.05
C GLU A 267 8.05 0.78 3.84
N ARG A 268 9.19 0.23 4.27
CA ARG A 268 10.21 1.04 4.95
C ARG A 268 10.71 2.16 4.04
N VAL A 269 10.72 3.37 4.55
CA VAL A 269 11.11 4.57 3.80
C VAL A 269 12.60 4.82 3.99
N SER A 270 13.37 4.80 2.90
CA SER A 270 14.79 5.11 2.90
C SER A 270 15.03 6.61 2.74
N ALA A 271 15.79 7.23 3.64
CA ALA A 271 16.21 8.64 3.54
C ALA A 271 16.93 8.91 2.21
N ALA A 272 17.82 8.02 1.80
CA ALA A 272 18.55 8.16 0.54
C ALA A 272 17.63 8.20 -0.69
N VAL A 273 16.51 7.46 -0.67
CA VAL A 273 15.52 7.51 -1.74
C VAL A 273 14.78 8.85 -1.75
N LEU A 274 14.43 9.38 -0.57
CA LEU A 274 13.79 10.69 -0.45
C LEU A 274 14.71 11.82 -0.96
N GLU A 275 16.00 11.77 -0.59
CA GLU A 275 17.01 12.73 -1.02
C GLU A 275 17.24 12.68 -2.54
N ARG A 276 17.38 11.50 -3.12
CA ARG A 276 17.56 11.32 -4.58
C ARG A 276 16.35 11.83 -5.37
N PHE A 277 15.15 11.55 -4.90
CA PHE A 277 13.92 12.05 -5.52
C PHE A 277 13.83 13.58 -5.43
N THR A 278 14.15 14.15 -4.29
CA THR A 278 14.22 15.61 -4.11
C THR A 278 15.26 16.24 -5.04
N ALA A 279 16.47 15.66 -5.11
CA ALA A 279 17.53 16.16 -5.97
C ALA A 279 17.14 16.16 -7.46
N LEU A 280 16.38 15.15 -7.91
CA LEU A 280 15.87 15.09 -9.27
C LEU A 280 14.87 16.22 -9.56
N LEU A 281 13.92 16.49 -8.64
CA LEU A 281 12.75 17.33 -8.91
C LEU A 281 12.86 18.76 -8.40
N SER A 282 13.80 19.07 -7.48
CA SER A 282 13.99 20.43 -6.97
C SER A 282 14.32 21.47 -8.06
N PRO A 283 15.04 21.16 -9.17
CA PRO A 283 15.23 22.09 -10.25
C PRO A 283 13.93 22.51 -10.96
N ALA A 284 12.86 21.69 -10.85
CA ALA A 284 11.52 22.02 -11.35
C ALA A 284 10.61 22.66 -10.27
N GLY A 285 11.17 23.02 -9.10
CA GLY A 285 10.46 23.71 -8.04
C GLY A 285 9.81 22.80 -7.00
N PHE A 286 10.06 21.49 -7.01
CA PHE A 286 9.57 20.58 -5.99
C PHE A 286 10.20 20.86 -4.63
N ALA A 287 9.37 20.98 -3.58
CA ALA A 287 9.82 21.23 -2.21
C ALA A 287 10.03 19.90 -1.45
N ALA A 288 11.16 19.75 -0.76
CA ALA A 288 11.48 18.56 0.04
C ALA A 288 10.45 18.29 1.15
N GLU A 289 9.87 19.35 1.69
CA GLU A 289 8.83 19.30 2.73
C GLU A 289 7.50 18.72 2.24
N ALA A 290 7.33 18.57 0.92
CA ALA A 290 6.19 17.88 0.34
C ALA A 290 6.27 16.36 0.50
N LEU A 291 7.45 15.79 0.81
CA LEU A 291 7.61 14.38 1.13
C LEU A 291 7.09 14.08 2.55
N LEU A 292 6.07 13.25 2.63
CA LEU A 292 5.36 12.93 3.87
C LEU A 292 5.41 11.42 4.14
N PRO A 293 6.48 10.90 4.74
CA PRO A 293 6.49 9.54 5.27
C PRO A 293 5.30 9.27 6.19
N ALA A 294 4.64 8.12 5.99
CA ALA A 294 3.44 7.75 6.73
C ALA A 294 3.44 6.24 7.01
N TYR A 295 2.81 5.86 8.13
CA TYR A 295 2.60 4.48 8.50
C TYR A 295 1.11 4.17 8.54
N GLY A 296 0.75 2.97 8.11
CA GLY A 296 -0.61 2.47 8.15
C GLY A 296 -0.74 1.08 7.59
N LEU A 297 -1.94 0.51 7.76
CA LEU A 297 -2.26 -0.87 7.39
C LEU A 297 -3.77 -0.99 7.17
N ALA A 298 -4.18 -2.02 6.44
CA ALA A 298 -5.59 -2.25 6.12
C ALA A 298 -6.44 -2.49 7.39
N GLU A 299 -5.87 -3.09 8.44
CA GLU A 299 -6.52 -3.32 9.72
C GLU A 299 -6.88 -2.01 10.45
N ALA A 300 -6.18 -0.90 10.14
CA ALA A 300 -6.51 0.47 10.54
C ALA A 300 -7.15 1.27 9.39
N THR A 301 -7.83 0.62 8.48
CA THR A 301 -8.41 1.15 7.24
C THR A 301 -7.35 1.59 6.23
N LEU A 302 -6.43 2.49 6.62
CA LEU A 302 -5.26 2.90 5.86
C LEU A 302 -4.23 3.61 6.76
N ALA A 303 -4.43 4.89 7.03
CA ALA A 303 -3.40 5.76 7.63
C ALA A 303 -3.54 5.85 9.14
N ALA A 304 -2.44 5.61 9.87
CA ALA A 304 -2.37 5.72 11.33
C ALA A 304 -1.51 6.88 11.79
N THR A 305 -0.29 7.02 11.26
CA THR A 305 0.59 8.18 11.53
C THR A 305 1.12 8.76 10.24
N ALA A 306 1.49 10.03 10.27
CA ALA A 306 2.08 10.71 9.13
C ALA A 306 2.86 11.96 9.54
N VAL A 307 3.87 12.31 8.75
CA VAL A 307 4.57 13.59 8.89
C VAL A 307 3.58 14.73 8.64
N PRO A 308 3.46 15.71 9.54
CA PRO A 308 2.60 16.87 9.33
C PRO A 308 2.99 17.66 8.07
N LEU A 309 2.00 18.13 7.34
CA LEU A 309 2.20 18.92 6.12
C LEU A 309 3.11 20.12 6.37
N GLY A 310 4.16 20.28 5.55
CA GLY A 310 5.13 21.39 5.64
C GLY A 310 6.17 21.29 6.75
N ARG A 311 6.15 20.21 7.58
CA ARG A 311 7.14 20.05 8.67
C ARG A 311 8.48 19.50 8.19
N GLY A 312 8.50 18.74 7.09
CA GLY A 312 9.65 17.95 6.67
C GLY A 312 9.81 16.65 7.49
N TRP A 313 10.42 15.67 6.88
CA TRP A 313 10.71 14.37 7.49
C TRP A 313 12.03 14.38 8.26
N ARG A 314 12.19 13.40 9.17
CA ARG A 314 13.37 13.23 10.02
C ARG A 314 13.83 11.78 10.01
N THR A 315 15.08 11.57 10.42
CA THR A 315 15.61 10.24 10.72
C THR A 315 16.13 10.19 12.15
N HIS A 316 16.10 9.01 12.75
CA HIS A 316 16.66 8.76 14.07
C HIS A 316 17.41 7.41 14.05
N ALA A 317 18.59 7.37 14.66
CA ALA A 317 19.36 6.14 14.93
C ALA A 317 19.30 5.86 16.44
N GLN A 318 18.89 4.66 16.81
CA GLN A 318 18.79 4.28 18.24
C GLN A 318 20.13 4.24 18.96
N SER A 319 21.19 3.92 18.22
CA SER A 319 22.57 3.89 18.75
C SER A 319 23.56 4.36 17.68
N PRO A 320 24.72 4.90 18.07
CA PRO A 320 25.78 5.22 17.13
C PRO A 320 26.20 4.00 16.30
N GLY A 321 26.22 4.15 14.97
CA GLY A 321 26.56 3.09 14.02
C GLY A 321 25.39 2.21 13.58
N GLU A 322 24.19 2.41 14.12
CA GLU A 322 22.98 1.77 13.59
C GLU A 322 22.40 2.55 12.41
N PRO A 323 21.74 1.86 11.45
CA PRO A 323 21.06 2.53 10.36
C PRO A 323 19.98 3.48 10.88
N ALA A 324 19.98 4.72 10.40
CA ALA A 324 18.94 5.68 10.76
C ALA A 324 17.59 5.27 10.16
N VAL A 325 16.55 5.38 10.95
CA VAL A 325 15.17 5.06 10.58
C VAL A 325 14.43 6.35 10.23
N THR A 326 13.71 6.37 9.13
CA THR A 326 12.85 7.51 8.78
C THR A 326 11.60 7.49 9.63
N GLY A 327 11.33 8.61 10.33
CA GLY A 327 10.12 8.80 11.11
C GLY A 327 8.88 8.88 10.20
N CYS A 328 7.80 8.26 10.65
CA CYS A 328 6.49 8.30 9.98
C CYS A 328 5.51 9.24 10.69
N GLY A 329 6.04 10.28 11.30
CA GLY A 329 5.28 11.37 11.89
C GLY A 329 4.43 10.99 13.10
N THR A 330 3.45 11.82 13.38
CA THR A 330 2.57 11.72 14.55
C THR A 330 1.22 11.09 14.19
N THR A 331 0.47 10.67 15.21
CA THR A 331 -0.86 10.06 15.03
C THR A 331 -1.82 11.01 14.33
N LEU A 332 -2.62 10.47 13.41
CA LEU A 332 -3.71 11.20 12.78
C LEU A 332 -4.88 11.40 13.76
N SER A 333 -5.74 12.37 13.47
CA SER A 333 -6.90 12.67 14.32
C SER A 333 -7.82 11.46 14.50
N GLY A 334 -8.13 11.09 15.73
CA GLY A 334 -8.97 9.95 16.09
C GLY A 334 -8.22 8.61 16.13
N VAL A 335 -6.90 8.62 15.89
CA VAL A 335 -6.03 7.45 15.94
C VAL A 335 -5.16 7.51 17.21
N ARG A 336 -4.94 6.34 17.81
CA ARG A 336 -3.97 6.14 18.91
C ARG A 336 -2.94 5.12 18.47
N VAL A 337 -1.69 5.39 18.76
CA VAL A 337 -0.59 4.45 18.58
C VAL A 337 0.11 4.27 19.91
N SER A 338 0.38 3.05 20.28
CA SER A 338 1.20 2.69 21.45
C SER A 338 2.19 1.60 21.07
N ILE A 339 3.29 1.55 21.80
CA ILE A 339 4.31 0.51 21.65
C ILE A 339 4.20 -0.38 22.88
N VAL A 340 4.13 -1.70 22.66
CA VAL A 340 3.95 -2.67 23.74
C VAL A 340 5.01 -3.77 23.70
N ASP A 341 5.32 -4.33 24.85
CA ASP A 341 6.14 -5.53 24.98
C ASP A 341 5.41 -6.82 24.59
N SER A 342 6.07 -7.95 24.73
CA SER A 342 5.48 -9.27 24.45
C SER A 342 4.29 -9.62 25.39
N ALA A 343 4.23 -9.04 26.58
CA ALA A 343 3.12 -9.20 27.54
C ALA A 343 1.95 -8.26 27.23
N GLY A 344 2.12 -7.29 26.32
CA GLY A 344 1.12 -6.27 25.98
C GLY A 344 1.16 -5.06 26.86
N SER A 345 2.19 -4.88 27.71
CA SER A 345 2.40 -3.71 28.53
C SER A 345 3.07 -2.59 27.74
N PRO A 346 2.66 -1.32 27.90
CA PRO A 346 3.33 -0.19 27.25
C PRO A 346 4.81 -0.12 27.64
N VAL A 347 5.66 0.18 26.66
CA VAL A 347 7.10 0.42 26.89
C VAL A 347 7.40 1.92 26.94
N PRO A 348 8.53 2.33 27.58
CA PRO A 348 8.97 3.71 27.60
C PRO A 348 9.20 4.29 26.19
N ASP A 349 9.15 5.62 26.10
CA ASP A 349 9.46 6.35 24.87
C ASP A 349 10.94 6.07 24.44
N GLY A 350 11.15 5.77 23.17
CA GLY A 350 12.42 5.32 22.63
C GLY A 350 12.67 3.82 22.66
N ASP A 351 11.93 3.05 23.47
CA ASP A 351 12.10 1.61 23.54
C ASP A 351 11.34 0.89 22.42
N VAL A 352 11.94 -0.20 21.90
CA VAL A 352 11.37 -1.00 20.83
C VAL A 352 10.35 -1.99 21.36
N GLY A 353 9.19 -2.02 20.72
CA GLY A 353 8.14 -3.00 20.97
C GLY A 353 7.25 -3.20 19.75
N GLU A 354 6.12 -3.86 19.96
CA GLU A 354 5.11 -4.04 18.93
C GLU A 354 4.23 -2.79 18.81
N ILE A 355 4.04 -2.33 17.57
CA ILE A 355 3.14 -1.24 17.27
C ILE A 355 1.70 -1.72 17.43
N VAL A 356 0.92 -1.01 18.24
CA VAL A 356 -0.52 -1.23 18.43
C VAL A 356 -1.27 0.00 17.96
N VAL A 357 -2.25 -0.20 17.09
CA VAL A 357 -3.08 0.88 16.54
C VAL A 357 -4.50 0.76 17.07
N GLY A 358 -5.02 1.84 17.65
CA GLY A 358 -6.38 1.94 18.15
C GLY A 358 -7.10 3.18 17.64
N GLY A 359 -8.39 3.27 17.89
CA GLY A 359 -9.21 4.43 17.54
C GLY A 359 -10.25 4.14 16.47
N ASP A 360 -10.88 5.21 16.01
CA ASP A 360 -12.07 5.15 15.14
C ASP A 360 -11.80 4.57 13.73
N CYS A 361 -10.53 4.51 13.34
CA CYS A 361 -10.10 3.98 12.04
C CYS A 361 -9.92 2.45 12.02
N VAL A 362 -9.96 1.77 13.17
CA VAL A 362 -9.72 0.33 13.26
C VAL A 362 -10.88 -0.44 12.65
N GLY A 363 -10.56 -1.41 11.78
CA GLY A 363 -11.53 -2.34 11.22
C GLY A 363 -12.18 -3.19 12.32
N THR A 364 -13.30 -3.86 12.00
CA THR A 364 -14.02 -4.67 12.99
C THR A 364 -13.38 -6.03 13.21
N GLY A 365 -12.56 -6.51 12.29
CA GLY A 365 -11.88 -7.80 12.36
C GLY A 365 -11.60 -8.40 11.01
N TYR A 366 -11.27 -9.67 10.97
CA TYR A 366 -11.13 -10.41 9.73
C TYR A 366 -12.40 -11.18 9.36
N VAL A 367 -12.57 -11.44 8.08
CA VAL A 367 -13.72 -12.20 7.55
C VAL A 367 -13.79 -13.64 8.11
N ASP A 368 -12.66 -14.20 8.51
CA ASP A 368 -12.54 -15.54 9.13
C ASP A 368 -12.97 -15.59 10.62
N GLY A 369 -13.41 -14.45 11.19
CA GLY A 369 -14.07 -14.39 12.49
C GLY A 369 -13.23 -13.85 13.64
N GLN A 370 -11.98 -13.46 13.43
CA GLN A 370 -11.18 -12.78 14.45
C GLN A 370 -11.53 -11.29 14.52
N ASP A 371 -12.10 -10.84 15.63
CA ASP A 371 -12.39 -9.43 15.89
C ASP A 371 -11.18 -8.69 16.47
N PHE A 372 -11.03 -7.39 16.14
CA PHE A 372 -9.91 -6.58 16.63
C PHE A 372 -10.21 -5.88 17.97
N GLY A 373 -11.49 -5.68 18.30
CA GLY A 373 -11.88 -4.86 19.46
C GLY A 373 -11.53 -3.39 19.25
N ALA A 374 -11.02 -2.73 20.30
CA ALA A 374 -10.71 -1.29 20.29
C ALA A 374 -9.33 -0.97 19.67
N ALA A 375 -8.49 -1.96 19.45
CA ALA A 375 -7.14 -1.80 18.92
C ALA A 375 -6.66 -3.11 18.26
N VAL A 376 -5.75 -2.96 17.29
CA VAL A 376 -5.12 -4.06 16.59
C VAL A 376 -3.62 -4.11 16.87
N ARG A 377 -3.12 -5.30 17.21
CA ARG A 377 -1.70 -5.61 17.26
C ARG A 377 -1.23 -5.86 15.83
N THR A 378 -0.26 -5.08 15.37
CA THR A 378 0.10 -5.07 13.94
C THR A 378 1.09 -6.16 13.54
N GLY A 379 1.84 -6.70 14.52
CA GLY A 379 3.01 -7.56 14.27
C GLY A 379 4.23 -6.79 13.76
N ASP A 380 4.12 -5.47 13.59
CA ASP A 380 5.22 -4.61 13.21
C ASP A 380 5.96 -4.11 14.45
N ALA A 381 7.29 -4.08 14.40
CA ALA A 381 8.15 -3.51 15.42
C ALA A 381 8.37 -2.03 15.16
N GLY A 382 8.51 -1.25 16.23
CA GLY A 382 8.83 0.16 16.15
C GLY A 382 9.00 0.77 17.54
N TYR A 383 9.21 2.08 17.57
CA TYR A 383 9.25 2.87 18.80
C TYR A 383 8.64 4.24 18.55
N LEU A 384 8.16 4.85 19.61
CA LEU A 384 7.79 6.27 19.64
C LEU A 384 8.98 7.06 20.21
N LEU A 385 9.24 8.23 19.65
CA LEU A 385 10.18 9.20 20.20
C LEU A 385 9.64 10.60 19.97
N ASP A 386 9.43 11.36 21.03
CA ASP A 386 8.82 12.70 20.99
C ASP A 386 7.47 12.72 20.24
N GLY A 387 6.67 11.64 20.38
CA GLY A 387 5.38 11.46 19.73
C GLY A 387 5.45 11.12 18.24
N GLU A 388 6.62 10.94 17.66
CA GLU A 388 6.84 10.49 16.30
C GLU A 388 7.09 8.97 16.24
N LEU A 389 6.44 8.28 15.29
CA LEU A 389 6.58 6.83 15.11
C LEU A 389 7.76 6.51 14.18
N TYR A 390 8.62 5.60 14.63
CA TYR A 390 9.74 5.03 13.87
C TYR A 390 9.53 3.52 13.65
N PRO A 391 8.92 3.09 12.54
CA PRO A 391 8.70 1.69 12.26
C PRO A 391 10.01 1.02 11.80
N LEU A 392 10.30 -0.16 12.38
CA LEU A 392 11.54 -0.90 12.11
C LEU A 392 11.34 -2.01 11.08
N GLY A 393 10.24 -2.76 11.16
CA GLY A 393 9.95 -3.91 10.30
C GLY A 393 9.02 -4.89 10.99
N ARG A 394 8.87 -6.11 10.47
CA ARG A 394 8.01 -7.13 11.07
C ARG A 394 8.77 -8.05 12.00
N PHE A 395 8.19 -8.36 13.15
CA PHE A 395 8.77 -9.35 14.06
C PHE A 395 8.95 -10.72 13.40
N GLY A 396 8.02 -11.13 12.53
CA GLY A 396 8.12 -12.37 11.76
C GLY A 396 9.23 -12.40 10.71
N ASP A 397 9.76 -11.26 10.33
CA ASP A 397 10.84 -11.09 9.34
C ASP A 397 12.15 -10.62 10.02
N SER A 398 12.40 -11.05 11.25
CA SER A 398 13.58 -10.68 12.04
C SER A 398 14.29 -11.89 12.64
N VAL A 399 15.57 -11.70 12.96
CA VAL A 399 16.36 -12.63 13.79
C VAL A 399 16.96 -11.88 14.97
N LYS A 400 17.15 -12.59 16.12
CA LYS A 400 17.84 -12.00 17.26
C LYS A 400 19.36 -12.19 17.13
N VAL A 401 20.09 -11.09 17.12
CA VAL A 401 21.56 -11.06 17.13
C VAL A 401 22.02 -10.35 18.39
N ARG A 402 22.75 -11.04 19.26
CA ARG A 402 23.20 -10.48 20.57
C ARG A 402 22.09 -9.81 21.38
N GLY A 403 20.88 -10.40 21.37
CA GLY A 403 19.72 -9.89 22.11
C GLY A 403 18.91 -8.80 21.39
N ARG A 404 19.36 -8.30 20.25
CA ARG A 404 18.65 -7.29 19.44
C ARG A 404 17.98 -7.93 18.23
N ALA A 405 16.82 -7.42 17.82
CA ALA A 405 16.17 -7.80 16.59
C ALA A 405 16.86 -7.12 15.41
N VAL A 406 17.25 -7.91 14.41
CA VAL A 406 17.73 -7.45 13.10
C VAL A 406 16.64 -7.79 12.09
N PHE A 407 16.16 -6.79 11.36
CA PHE A 407 15.05 -6.93 10.43
C PHE A 407 15.55 -7.12 8.99
N ALA A 408 14.81 -7.91 8.21
CA ALA A 408 15.12 -8.14 6.81
C ALA A 408 15.19 -6.83 6.00
N GLU A 409 14.34 -5.86 6.35
CA GLU A 409 14.29 -4.53 5.76
C GLU A 409 15.59 -3.74 5.95
N ASP A 410 16.25 -3.88 7.12
CA ASP A 410 17.54 -3.25 7.38
C ASP A 410 18.62 -3.80 6.47
N LEU A 411 18.62 -5.12 6.32
CA LEU A 411 19.59 -5.81 5.46
C LEU A 411 19.38 -5.46 3.99
N GLU A 412 18.12 -5.39 3.53
CA GLU A 412 17.76 -4.96 2.18
C GLU A 412 18.24 -3.54 1.91
N LEU A 413 18.08 -2.63 2.89
CA LEU A 413 18.52 -1.25 2.79
C LEU A 413 20.06 -1.18 2.69
N LEU A 414 20.78 -1.89 3.56
CA LEU A 414 22.24 -1.96 3.54
C LEU A 414 22.74 -2.52 2.19
N VAL A 415 22.20 -3.65 1.74
CA VAL A 415 22.59 -4.26 0.47
C VAL A 415 22.30 -3.33 -0.71
N SER A 416 21.23 -2.54 -0.66
CA SER A 416 20.89 -1.58 -1.71
C SER A 416 21.94 -0.48 -1.89
N THR A 417 22.84 -0.24 -0.92
CA THR A 417 23.94 0.73 -1.04
C THR A 417 25.02 0.26 -2.02
N VAL A 418 25.21 -1.03 -2.15
CA VAL A 418 26.23 -1.66 -3.04
C VAL A 418 25.59 -2.37 -4.23
N PHE A 419 24.32 -2.79 -4.08
CA PHE A 419 23.54 -3.48 -5.09
C PHE A 419 22.13 -2.86 -5.19
N PRO A 420 21.93 -1.81 -6.01
CA PRO A 420 20.70 -1.04 -6.04
C PRO A 420 19.48 -1.76 -6.67
N ASP A 421 19.70 -2.90 -7.33
CA ASP A 421 18.67 -3.65 -8.08
C ASP A 421 17.71 -4.45 -7.17
N ARG A 422 17.14 -3.81 -6.13
CA ARG A 422 16.09 -4.34 -5.25
C ARG A 422 16.39 -5.71 -4.65
N PRO A 423 17.44 -5.85 -3.82
CA PRO A 423 17.71 -7.09 -3.13
C PRO A 423 16.51 -7.53 -2.30
N ALA A 424 16.34 -8.84 -2.10
CA ALA A 424 15.36 -9.38 -1.18
C ALA A 424 16.05 -10.21 -0.11
N CYS A 425 15.72 -9.97 1.15
CA CYS A 425 16.25 -10.71 2.28
C CYS A 425 15.15 -11.54 2.95
N ALA A 426 15.47 -12.78 3.30
CA ALA A 426 14.65 -13.60 4.17
C ALA A 426 15.49 -14.09 5.35
N LEU A 427 14.90 -14.04 6.54
CA LEU A 427 15.52 -14.41 7.80
C LEU A 427 14.77 -15.59 8.41
N GLY A 428 15.49 -16.56 8.95
CA GLY A 428 14.86 -17.72 9.56
C GLY A 428 15.89 -18.65 10.22
N HIS A 429 15.45 -19.85 10.57
CA HIS A 429 16.29 -20.89 11.14
C HIS A 429 16.30 -22.11 10.22
N ALA A 430 17.48 -22.50 9.79
CA ALA A 430 17.69 -23.73 9.04
C ALA A 430 18.64 -24.65 9.81
N ARG A 431 18.25 -25.92 9.96
CA ARG A 431 19.05 -26.94 10.69
C ARG A 431 19.44 -26.51 12.12
N GLY A 432 18.56 -25.74 12.80
CA GLY A 432 18.77 -25.26 14.16
C GLY A 432 19.63 -24.02 14.32
N HIS A 433 20.12 -23.43 13.21
CA HIS A 433 20.93 -22.22 13.21
C HIS A 433 20.21 -21.06 12.51
N PRO A 434 20.39 -19.80 12.97
CA PRO A 434 19.84 -18.65 12.28
C PRO A 434 20.59 -18.42 10.97
N GLU A 435 19.81 -18.19 9.91
CA GLU A 435 20.35 -17.89 8.57
C GLU A 435 19.68 -16.64 7.97
N ALA A 436 20.48 -15.89 7.23
CA ALA A 436 20.04 -14.77 6.41
C ALA A 436 20.26 -15.12 4.93
N VAL A 437 19.21 -15.18 4.15
CA VAL A 437 19.24 -15.42 2.71
C VAL A 437 19.03 -14.11 1.99
N VAL A 438 20.00 -13.70 1.19
CA VAL A 438 19.96 -12.50 0.35
C VAL A 438 19.87 -12.92 -1.11
N VAL A 439 18.84 -12.51 -1.82
CA VAL A 439 18.66 -12.79 -3.23
C VAL A 439 18.89 -11.54 -4.06
N LEU A 440 19.84 -11.61 -4.99
CA LEU A 440 20.23 -10.57 -5.93
C LEU A 440 19.65 -10.91 -7.31
N GLU A 441 18.65 -10.17 -7.78
CA GLU A 441 17.91 -10.45 -9.01
C GLU A 441 18.50 -9.72 -10.20
N ARG A 442 19.48 -9.65 -10.72
CA ARG A 442 20.09 -9.07 -11.94
C ARG A 442 21.61 -9.03 -11.83
N PRO A 443 22.26 -10.17 -11.86
CA PRO A 443 23.71 -10.18 -11.78
C PRO A 443 24.31 -9.75 -13.15
N ARG A 444 24.25 -8.47 -13.49
CA ARG A 444 25.01 -7.95 -14.63
C ARG A 444 26.42 -7.58 -14.15
N ALA A 445 27.39 -8.34 -14.56
CA ALA A 445 28.82 -8.08 -14.63
C ALA A 445 29.68 -8.36 -13.39
N ARG A 446 29.27 -8.15 -12.14
CA ARG A 446 30.15 -8.36 -10.98
C ARG A 446 29.51 -9.32 -9.97
N ASP A 447 30.31 -10.27 -9.49
CA ASP A 447 29.91 -11.07 -8.34
C ASP A 447 30.01 -10.21 -7.09
N ALA A 448 28.83 -9.77 -6.59
CA ALA A 448 28.73 -8.95 -5.39
C ALA A 448 28.58 -9.78 -4.10
N SER A 449 28.67 -11.12 -4.19
CA SER A 449 28.38 -12.00 -3.04
C SER A 449 29.33 -11.75 -1.87
N ASP A 450 30.64 -11.61 -2.14
CA ASP A 450 31.64 -11.35 -1.11
C ASP A 450 31.47 -9.95 -0.51
N GLU A 451 31.17 -8.95 -1.34
CA GLU A 451 30.93 -7.56 -0.93
C GLU A 451 29.68 -7.46 -0.04
N VAL A 452 28.58 -8.09 -0.45
CA VAL A 452 27.35 -8.16 0.34
C VAL A 452 27.58 -8.92 1.66
N THR A 453 28.29 -10.04 1.61
CA THR A 453 28.63 -10.79 2.82
C THR A 453 29.48 -9.97 3.79
N ALA A 454 30.50 -9.28 3.30
CA ALA A 454 31.34 -8.40 4.11
C ALA A 454 30.55 -7.24 4.72
N LEU A 455 29.64 -6.65 3.95
CA LEU A 455 28.77 -5.57 4.41
C LEU A 455 27.83 -6.01 5.55
N LEU A 456 27.25 -7.21 5.43
CA LEU A 456 26.25 -7.71 6.39
C LEU A 456 26.87 -8.36 7.63
N ARG A 457 28.11 -8.84 7.56
CA ARG A 457 28.79 -9.55 8.65
C ARG A 457 28.78 -8.81 9.99
N PRO A 458 29.03 -7.49 10.07
CA PRO A 458 28.99 -6.76 11.34
C PRO A 458 27.62 -6.74 12.01
N HIS A 459 26.54 -6.88 11.23
CA HIS A 459 25.16 -6.83 11.68
C HIS A 459 24.58 -8.22 12.01
N LEU A 460 25.23 -9.29 11.54
CA LEU A 460 24.73 -10.67 11.58
C LEU A 460 25.71 -11.63 12.29
N ASP A 461 26.22 -11.20 13.46
CA ASP A 461 27.11 -12.06 14.25
C ASP A 461 26.41 -13.36 14.69
N GLY A 462 27.04 -14.50 14.42
CA GLY A 462 26.47 -15.82 14.68
C GLY A 462 25.36 -16.27 13.72
N VAL A 463 25.02 -15.46 12.72
CA VAL A 463 24.05 -15.80 11.67
C VAL A 463 24.78 -16.21 10.40
N ARG A 464 24.38 -17.31 9.79
CA ARG A 464 24.91 -17.73 8.49
C ARG A 464 24.33 -16.84 7.39
N ILE A 465 25.20 -16.22 6.59
CA ILE A 465 24.81 -15.39 5.45
C ILE A 465 24.91 -16.21 4.18
N VAL A 466 23.83 -16.29 3.41
CA VAL A 466 23.75 -16.97 2.12
C VAL A 466 23.34 -15.95 1.07
N VAL A 467 24.23 -15.67 0.12
CA VAL A 467 23.93 -14.75 -0.99
C VAL A 467 23.66 -15.58 -2.25
N LEU A 468 22.48 -15.44 -2.80
CA LEU A 468 22.03 -16.14 -3.99
C LEU A 468 21.87 -15.17 -5.15
N ARG A 469 22.28 -15.60 -6.33
CA ARG A 469 22.11 -14.86 -7.58
C ARG A 469 20.98 -15.50 -8.38
N ALA A 470 19.97 -14.72 -8.71
CA ALA A 470 18.79 -15.23 -9.38
C ALA A 470 18.44 -14.42 -10.63
N LYS A 471 17.71 -15.05 -11.55
CA LYS A 471 17.10 -14.34 -12.69
C LYS A 471 16.01 -13.38 -12.19
N PRO A 472 15.77 -12.26 -12.92
CA PRO A 472 14.66 -11.39 -12.60
C PRO A 472 13.32 -12.14 -12.54
N GLY A 473 12.53 -11.90 -11.49
CA GLY A 473 11.24 -12.52 -11.28
C GLY A 473 11.24 -13.81 -10.46
N VAL A 474 12.40 -14.25 -9.95
CA VAL A 474 12.51 -15.42 -9.06
C VAL A 474 12.04 -15.08 -7.65
N VAL A 475 12.25 -13.85 -7.17
CA VAL A 475 11.76 -13.43 -5.86
C VAL A 475 10.24 -13.30 -5.89
N PRO A 476 9.49 -14.10 -5.09
CA PRO A 476 8.06 -13.96 -4.99
C PRO A 476 7.70 -12.58 -4.41
N ARG A 477 6.85 -11.81 -5.11
CA ARG A 477 6.43 -10.48 -4.68
C ARG A 477 4.92 -10.39 -4.56
N THR A 478 4.47 -9.48 -3.73
CA THR A 478 3.05 -9.08 -3.64
C THR A 478 2.67 -8.26 -4.87
N SER A 479 1.37 -8.04 -5.08
CA SER A 479 0.85 -7.14 -6.11
C SER A 479 1.33 -5.68 -5.94
N SER A 480 1.76 -5.30 -4.73
CA SER A 480 2.42 -4.00 -4.44
C SER A 480 3.94 -4.03 -4.64
N GLY A 481 4.52 -5.17 -5.05
CA GLY A 481 5.96 -5.34 -5.34
C GLY A 481 6.84 -5.67 -4.14
N LYS A 482 6.28 -5.87 -2.94
CA LYS A 482 7.04 -6.28 -1.74
C LYS A 482 7.49 -7.73 -1.83
N PRO A 483 8.70 -8.10 -1.35
CA PRO A 483 9.10 -9.49 -1.24
C PRO A 483 8.15 -10.29 -0.32
N ARG A 484 7.72 -11.45 -0.77
CA ARG A 484 7.00 -12.43 0.07
C ARG A 484 8.03 -13.28 0.80
N ARG A 485 8.60 -12.76 1.90
CA ARG A 485 9.76 -13.33 2.58
C ARG A 485 9.54 -14.75 3.07
N ALA A 486 8.36 -15.08 3.58
CA ALA A 486 8.02 -16.45 3.97
C ALA A 486 8.04 -17.42 2.77
N ALA A 487 7.56 -17.01 1.60
CA ALA A 487 7.64 -17.81 0.39
C ALA A 487 9.08 -17.90 -0.14
N LEU A 488 9.84 -16.82 -0.05
CA LEU A 488 11.26 -16.80 -0.40
C LEU A 488 12.07 -17.77 0.50
N TRP A 489 11.78 -17.73 1.80
CA TRP A 489 12.40 -18.65 2.77
C TRP A 489 12.05 -20.11 2.49
N ALA A 490 10.76 -20.41 2.19
CA ALA A 490 10.31 -21.75 1.85
C ALA A 490 11.01 -22.27 0.55
N ALA A 491 11.10 -21.43 -0.48
CA ALA A 491 11.79 -21.76 -1.74
C ALA A 491 13.30 -22.00 -1.54
N TYR A 492 13.92 -21.28 -0.60
CA TYR A 492 15.30 -21.56 -0.21
C TYR A 492 15.44 -22.93 0.46
N LEU A 493 14.58 -23.26 1.42
CA LEU A 493 14.61 -24.54 2.13
C LEU A 493 14.33 -25.74 1.21
N SER A 494 13.46 -25.59 0.20
CA SER A 494 13.16 -26.62 -0.80
C SER A 494 14.24 -26.77 -1.87
N GLY A 495 15.22 -25.87 -1.94
CA GLY A 495 16.26 -25.86 -2.98
C GLY A 495 15.82 -25.31 -4.33
N GLU A 496 14.66 -24.66 -4.43
CA GLU A 496 14.15 -24.05 -5.66
C GLU A 496 14.89 -22.76 -6.07
N LEU A 497 15.69 -22.20 -5.16
CA LEU A 497 16.47 -20.97 -5.37
C LEU A 497 17.94 -21.19 -5.73
N THR A 498 18.33 -22.37 -6.17
CA THR A 498 19.72 -22.71 -6.57
C THR A 498 20.03 -22.35 -8.01
#